data_c66b08b4f7fad287501fc2579f22527c
#
_entry.id   c66b08b4f7fad287501fc2579f22527c
#
_cell.length_a   1.000
_cell.length_b   1.000
_cell.length_c   1.000
_cell.angle_alpha   90.00
_cell.angle_beta   90.00
_cell.angle_gamma   90.00
#
_symmetry.space_group_name_H-M   'P 1'
#
loop_
_entity.id
_entity.type
_entity.pdbx_description
1 polymer ?
#
loop_
_entity_poly.entity_id
_entity_poly.type
_entity_poly.pdbx_seq_one_letter_code
_entity_poly.pdbx_strand_id
1 'polypeptide(L)'
;PASCASTPPCACPSTPSSIPVGASGCPYDTDTDGVADYLDSCPGTLPNSSVDERGCVFDSDRDGVGDNVDQCPGTPNGVPVNEAGCELDSDGDGVPDTRDRCAATPGNVAVDASGCAADADKDGVSDKLDQCDSTPAGAEVMTNGCAADQRLVLRGVNFETNSAKLAPNATRILDAIADTLRESPAFSIQINGHTDSVGAASYNRTLSQKRADSVRNYLIASGIAGTRLKASGLGETNPIASNDTSDGRALNRRVEVRVLR
;
A
#
# COMPACT_ATOMS: atom_id res chain seq x y z
N PRO A 1 -60.65 -1.80 -30.19
CA PRO A 1 -59.99 -3.01 -30.67
C PRO A 1 -59.62 -2.79 -32.15
N ALA A 2 -58.35 -2.62 -32.43
CA ALA A 2 -57.87 -2.62 -33.80
C ALA A 2 -58.20 -4.03 -34.34
N SER A 3 -59.14 -4.07 -35.30
CA SER A 3 -59.54 -5.31 -35.92
C SER A 3 -58.39 -5.84 -36.79
N CYS A 4 -57.74 -6.89 -36.32
CA CYS A 4 -56.92 -7.73 -37.19
C CYS A 4 -57.78 -8.40 -38.25
N ALA A 5 -58.21 -7.63 -39.26
CA ALA A 5 -59.14 -8.08 -40.31
C ALA A 5 -58.42 -8.47 -41.63
N SER A 6 -57.21 -9.01 -41.57
CA SER A 6 -56.53 -9.60 -42.71
C SER A 6 -55.58 -10.69 -42.31
N THR A 7 -55.61 -11.84 -42.96
CA THR A 7 -54.71 -12.96 -42.88
C THR A 7 -53.28 -12.57 -43.17
N PRO A 8 -52.29 -12.82 -42.30
CA PRO A 8 -52.21 -13.83 -41.24
C PRO A 8 -52.76 -13.35 -39.87
N PRO A 9 -53.05 -14.30 -38.94
CA PRO A 9 -53.57 -13.95 -37.60
C PRO A 9 -52.60 -13.03 -36.90
N CYS A 10 -53.13 -11.99 -36.19
CA CYS A 10 -52.32 -11.13 -35.35
C CYS A 10 -51.58 -11.95 -34.32
N ALA A 11 -50.30 -11.87 -34.28
CA ALA A 11 -49.48 -12.63 -33.36
C ALA A 11 -49.68 -12.21 -31.86
N CYS A 12 -50.16 -10.96 -31.65
CA CYS A 12 -50.37 -10.37 -30.31
C CYS A 12 -51.79 -9.82 -30.13
N PRO A 13 -52.82 -10.67 -29.96
CA PRO A 13 -54.24 -10.26 -29.94
C PRO A 13 -54.61 -9.45 -28.66
N SER A 14 -53.80 -9.45 -27.63
CA SER A 14 -54.06 -8.75 -26.34
C SER A 14 -53.51 -7.31 -26.33
N THR A 15 -52.95 -6.81 -27.43
CA THR A 15 -52.37 -5.46 -27.47
C THR A 15 -53.48 -4.39 -27.38
N PRO A 16 -53.40 -3.40 -26.48
CA PRO A 16 -54.35 -2.31 -26.41
C PRO A 16 -54.40 -1.51 -27.71
N SER A 17 -55.60 -1.13 -28.14
CA SER A 17 -55.85 -0.47 -29.45
C SER A 17 -55.18 0.88 -29.60
N SER A 18 -54.69 1.49 -28.53
CA SER A 18 -53.97 2.78 -28.50
C SER A 18 -52.45 2.64 -28.69
N ILE A 19 -51.91 1.42 -28.65
CA ILE A 19 -50.49 1.17 -28.74
C ILE A 19 -50.09 0.97 -30.22
N PRO A 20 -49.01 1.66 -30.68
CA PRO A 20 -48.45 1.42 -32.02
C PRO A 20 -47.95 0.00 -32.15
N VAL A 21 -48.26 -0.64 -33.29
CA VAL A 21 -47.84 -2.01 -33.56
C VAL A 21 -47.03 -2.10 -34.84
N GLY A 22 -46.13 -3.05 -34.90
CA GLY A 22 -45.39 -3.38 -36.12
C GLY A 22 -46.23 -4.17 -37.15
N ALA A 23 -45.65 -4.59 -38.27
CA ALA A 23 -46.28 -5.33 -39.33
C ALA A 23 -46.86 -6.69 -38.88
N SER A 24 -46.38 -7.28 -37.81
CA SER A 24 -46.90 -8.50 -37.20
C SER A 24 -48.14 -8.30 -36.32
N GLY A 25 -48.53 -7.05 -36.07
CA GLY A 25 -49.61 -6.70 -35.11
C GLY A 25 -49.19 -6.79 -33.63
N CYS A 26 -47.90 -6.90 -33.37
CA CYS A 26 -47.35 -6.84 -32.03
C CYS A 26 -46.78 -5.45 -31.70
N PRO A 27 -46.82 -4.99 -30.44
CA PRO A 27 -46.11 -3.79 -29.99
C PRO A 27 -44.62 -3.88 -30.36
N TYR A 28 -44.01 -2.69 -30.43
CA TYR A 28 -42.55 -2.63 -30.54
C TYR A 28 -41.92 -3.13 -29.27
N ASP A 29 -40.78 -3.81 -29.40
CA ASP A 29 -39.86 -4.26 -28.37
C ASP A 29 -38.47 -3.91 -28.92
N THR A 30 -37.94 -2.77 -28.50
CA THR A 30 -36.78 -2.16 -29.18
C THR A 30 -35.48 -2.84 -28.81
N ASP A 31 -35.33 -3.29 -27.56
CA ASP A 31 -34.13 -3.95 -27.07
C ASP A 31 -34.21 -5.48 -27.11
N THR A 32 -35.40 -6.02 -27.45
CA THR A 32 -35.65 -7.46 -27.64
C THR A 32 -35.48 -8.30 -26.39
N ASP A 33 -35.81 -7.73 -25.22
CA ASP A 33 -35.78 -8.44 -23.92
C ASP A 33 -37.05 -9.26 -23.64
N GLY A 34 -38.11 -9.10 -24.50
CA GLY A 34 -39.39 -9.79 -24.42
C GLY A 34 -40.50 -8.98 -23.75
N VAL A 35 -40.23 -7.76 -23.30
CA VAL A 35 -41.19 -6.82 -22.78
C VAL A 35 -41.37 -5.67 -23.78
N ALA A 36 -42.60 -5.37 -24.13
CA ALA A 36 -42.86 -4.34 -25.10
C ALA A 36 -42.59 -2.95 -24.58
N ASP A 37 -42.09 -2.02 -25.44
CA ASP A 37 -41.64 -0.66 -25.09
C ASP A 37 -42.63 0.13 -24.20
N TYR A 38 -43.95 -0.11 -24.35
CA TYR A 38 -44.98 0.59 -23.57
C TYR A 38 -45.14 0.08 -22.13
N LEU A 39 -44.60 -1.11 -21.83
CA LEU A 39 -44.55 -1.75 -20.52
C LEU A 39 -43.15 -1.71 -19.91
N ASP A 40 -42.18 -1.49 -20.78
CA ASP A 40 -40.77 -1.55 -20.42
C ASP A 40 -40.34 -0.25 -19.68
N SER A 41 -39.78 -0.44 -18.50
CA SER A 41 -39.19 0.59 -17.65
C SER A 41 -37.68 0.69 -17.76
N CYS A 42 -37.03 -0.29 -18.39
CA CYS A 42 -35.60 -0.42 -18.54
C CYS A 42 -35.18 -0.55 -20.02
N PRO A 43 -35.45 0.45 -20.88
CA PRO A 43 -35.15 0.41 -22.29
C PRO A 43 -33.64 0.34 -22.54
N GLY A 44 -33.18 -0.77 -23.08
CA GLY A 44 -31.77 -1.04 -23.34
C GLY A 44 -31.22 -2.24 -22.59
N THR A 45 -32.08 -3.07 -22.03
CA THR A 45 -31.74 -4.37 -21.49
C THR A 45 -31.14 -5.26 -22.60
N LEU A 46 -30.10 -6.00 -22.26
CA LEU A 46 -29.44 -6.86 -23.25
C LEU A 46 -30.41 -7.95 -23.73
N PRO A 47 -30.44 -8.25 -25.04
CA PRO A 47 -31.30 -9.28 -25.59
C PRO A 47 -31.12 -10.65 -24.91
N ASN A 48 -32.23 -11.33 -24.61
CA ASN A 48 -32.27 -12.60 -23.89
C ASN A 48 -31.84 -12.58 -22.44
N SER A 49 -31.74 -11.42 -21.81
CA SER A 49 -31.64 -11.30 -20.36
C SER A 49 -32.91 -11.83 -19.68
N SER A 50 -32.76 -12.40 -18.50
CA SER A 50 -33.91 -12.69 -17.65
C SER A 50 -34.38 -11.40 -17.01
N VAL A 51 -35.61 -10.96 -17.35
CA VAL A 51 -36.18 -9.69 -16.90
C VAL A 51 -37.49 -9.90 -16.13
N ASP A 52 -37.87 -8.92 -15.36
CA ASP A 52 -39.16 -8.87 -14.68
C ASP A 52 -40.27 -8.41 -15.65
N GLU A 53 -41.51 -8.30 -15.16
CA GLU A 53 -42.68 -7.87 -15.97
C GLU A 53 -42.55 -6.42 -16.52
N ARG A 54 -41.52 -5.67 -16.11
CA ARG A 54 -41.24 -4.29 -16.51
C ARG A 54 -40.02 -4.15 -17.40
N GLY A 55 -39.44 -5.26 -17.87
CA GLY A 55 -38.25 -5.25 -18.71
C GLY A 55 -36.93 -5.03 -17.97
N CYS A 56 -36.96 -5.03 -16.63
CA CYS A 56 -35.74 -4.80 -15.85
C CYS A 56 -35.09 -6.12 -15.46
N VAL A 57 -33.76 -6.19 -15.59
CA VAL A 57 -32.97 -7.33 -15.13
C VAL A 57 -33.18 -7.53 -13.62
N PHE A 58 -33.28 -8.78 -13.16
CA PHE A 58 -33.29 -9.06 -11.74
C PHE A 58 -32.00 -8.56 -11.08
N ASP A 59 -32.15 -7.96 -9.91
CA ASP A 59 -31.10 -7.45 -9.05
C ASP A 59 -31.46 -7.89 -7.63
N SER A 60 -30.86 -9.00 -7.20
CA SER A 60 -31.28 -9.73 -6.00
C SER A 60 -30.90 -9.03 -4.71
N ASP A 61 -29.74 -8.33 -4.66
CA ASP A 61 -29.22 -7.63 -3.49
C ASP A 61 -29.48 -6.11 -3.56
N ARG A 62 -29.88 -5.61 -4.73
CA ARG A 62 -30.26 -4.23 -4.98
C ARG A 62 -29.09 -3.25 -4.83
N ASP A 63 -27.96 -3.64 -5.31
CA ASP A 63 -26.77 -2.81 -5.38
C ASP A 63 -26.71 -1.94 -6.65
N GLY A 64 -27.62 -2.17 -7.60
CA GLY A 64 -27.74 -1.46 -8.88
C GLY A 64 -27.09 -2.19 -10.04
N VAL A 65 -26.54 -3.39 -9.84
CA VAL A 65 -25.97 -4.26 -10.87
C VAL A 65 -26.84 -5.51 -10.99
N GLY A 66 -27.25 -5.82 -12.20
CA GLY A 66 -28.14 -6.97 -12.40
C GLY A 66 -27.45 -8.32 -12.19
N ASP A 67 -28.19 -9.31 -11.68
CA ASP A 67 -27.72 -10.67 -11.35
C ASP A 67 -26.92 -11.34 -12.49
N ASN A 68 -27.18 -10.96 -13.74
CA ASN A 68 -26.53 -11.57 -14.92
C ASN A 68 -25.07 -11.11 -15.14
N VAL A 69 -24.68 -9.99 -14.56
CA VAL A 69 -23.32 -9.41 -14.65
C VAL A 69 -22.67 -9.22 -13.29
N ASP A 70 -23.47 -9.33 -12.21
CA ASP A 70 -23.01 -9.21 -10.84
C ASP A 70 -22.09 -10.39 -10.45
N GLN A 71 -20.90 -10.06 -9.95
CA GLN A 71 -19.91 -11.03 -9.46
C GLN A 71 -19.88 -11.12 -7.94
N CYS A 72 -20.57 -10.20 -7.25
CA CYS A 72 -20.60 -10.10 -5.81
C CYS A 72 -22.04 -10.12 -5.25
N PRO A 73 -22.80 -11.24 -5.49
CA PRO A 73 -24.19 -11.34 -5.10
C PRO A 73 -24.31 -11.28 -3.57
N GLY A 74 -24.84 -10.20 -3.05
CA GLY A 74 -25.00 -9.95 -1.62
C GLY A 74 -24.34 -8.66 -1.15
N THR A 75 -23.94 -7.79 -2.06
CA THR A 75 -23.48 -6.43 -1.74
C THR A 75 -24.64 -5.66 -1.09
N PRO A 76 -24.42 -4.99 0.06
CA PRO A 76 -25.49 -4.30 0.75
C PRO A 76 -26.05 -3.14 -0.07
N ASN A 77 -27.36 -3.02 -0.15
CA ASN A 77 -28.04 -1.91 -0.85
C ASN A 77 -27.53 -0.54 -0.38
N GLY A 78 -27.15 0.30 -1.35
CA GLY A 78 -26.68 1.66 -1.12
C GLY A 78 -25.19 1.80 -0.85
N VAL A 79 -24.43 0.70 -0.88
CA VAL A 79 -22.98 0.72 -0.91
C VAL A 79 -22.53 1.03 -2.34
N PRO A 80 -21.54 1.92 -2.54
CA PRO A 80 -20.96 2.14 -3.85
C PRO A 80 -20.27 0.88 -4.40
N VAL A 81 -20.64 0.48 -5.62
CA VAL A 81 -20.09 -0.69 -6.29
C VAL A 81 -19.42 -0.33 -7.61
N ASN A 82 -18.57 -1.21 -8.10
CA ASN A 82 -18.01 -1.14 -9.45
C ASN A 82 -18.98 -1.76 -10.48
N GLU A 83 -18.57 -1.80 -11.75
CA GLU A 83 -19.38 -2.38 -12.86
C GLU A 83 -19.70 -3.87 -12.70
N ALA A 84 -19.04 -4.57 -11.80
CA ALA A 84 -19.23 -5.98 -11.51
C ALA A 84 -20.04 -6.23 -10.21
N GLY A 85 -20.68 -5.23 -9.62
CA GLY A 85 -21.47 -5.36 -8.40
C GLY A 85 -20.66 -5.48 -7.10
N CYS A 86 -19.34 -5.36 -7.16
CA CYS A 86 -18.49 -5.48 -5.98
C CYS A 86 -18.22 -4.13 -5.32
N GLU A 87 -18.18 -4.10 -3.97
CA GLU A 87 -17.78 -2.92 -3.21
C GLU A 87 -16.46 -2.36 -3.74
N LEU A 88 -16.32 -1.04 -3.73
CA LEU A 88 -15.07 -0.39 -4.13
C LEU A 88 -13.95 -0.70 -3.14
N ASP A 89 -12.75 -0.93 -3.67
CA ASP A 89 -11.49 -1.11 -2.95
C ASP A 89 -10.45 -0.24 -3.65
N SER A 90 -10.24 0.96 -3.11
CA SER A 90 -9.53 2.04 -3.82
C SER A 90 -8.01 1.85 -3.84
N ASP A 91 -7.43 1.17 -2.85
CA ASP A 91 -5.99 0.92 -2.77
C ASP A 91 -5.60 -0.53 -3.14
N GLY A 92 -6.61 -1.41 -3.28
CA GLY A 92 -6.42 -2.78 -3.75
C GLY A 92 -5.82 -3.72 -2.71
N ASP A 93 -6.01 -3.45 -1.42
CA ASP A 93 -5.48 -4.27 -0.32
C ASP A 93 -6.37 -5.46 0.04
N GLY A 94 -7.58 -5.53 -0.54
CA GLY A 94 -8.57 -6.59 -0.33
C GLY A 94 -9.61 -6.28 0.74
N VAL A 95 -9.59 -5.09 1.32
CA VAL A 95 -10.60 -4.60 2.26
C VAL A 95 -11.37 -3.45 1.59
N PRO A 96 -12.68 -3.57 1.41
CA PRO A 96 -13.47 -2.52 0.77
C PRO A 96 -13.41 -1.18 1.52
N ASP A 97 -13.48 -0.08 0.76
CA ASP A 97 -13.45 1.31 1.25
C ASP A 97 -14.41 1.55 2.44
N THR A 98 -15.54 0.84 2.48
CA THR A 98 -16.56 0.97 3.54
C THR A 98 -16.09 0.46 4.90
N ARG A 99 -15.09 -0.42 4.93
CA ARG A 99 -14.51 -1.05 6.14
C ARG A 99 -13.05 -0.70 6.34
N ASP A 100 -12.43 -0.13 5.30
CA ASP A 100 -11.04 0.26 5.32
C ASP A 100 -10.82 1.53 6.14
N ARG A 101 -9.83 1.47 7.05
CA ARG A 101 -9.38 2.60 7.87
C ARG A 101 -8.02 3.14 7.43
N CYS A 102 -7.34 2.41 6.56
CA CYS A 102 -5.99 2.70 6.10
C CYS A 102 -5.95 2.83 4.56
N ALA A 103 -6.71 3.76 4.02
CA ALA A 103 -7.04 3.97 2.61
C ALA A 103 -5.85 4.19 1.63
N ALA A 104 -4.66 3.74 1.97
CA ALA A 104 -3.46 3.81 1.14
C ALA A 104 -2.51 2.64 1.41
N THR A 105 -3.04 1.50 1.85
CA THR A 105 -2.23 0.29 2.05
C THR A 105 -2.02 -0.40 0.71
N PRO A 106 -0.78 -0.63 0.26
CA PRO A 106 -0.57 -1.29 -1.04
C PRO A 106 -1.10 -2.72 -1.06
N GLY A 107 -1.78 -3.14 -2.13
CA GLY A 107 -2.43 -4.45 -2.30
C GLY A 107 -1.53 -5.69 -2.20
N ASN A 108 -0.22 -5.52 -2.05
CA ASN A 108 0.76 -6.60 -1.81
C ASN A 108 1.23 -6.68 -0.34
N VAL A 109 0.61 -5.95 0.56
CA VAL A 109 0.86 -5.97 2.00
C VAL A 109 -0.25 -6.77 2.67
N ALA A 110 0.10 -7.65 3.62
CA ALA A 110 -0.90 -8.32 4.44
C ALA A 110 -1.53 -7.31 5.41
N VAL A 111 -2.86 -7.25 5.41
CA VAL A 111 -3.64 -6.32 6.23
C VAL A 111 -4.54 -7.07 7.21
N ASP A 112 -4.99 -6.39 8.23
CA ASP A 112 -6.03 -6.87 9.14
C ASP A 112 -7.45 -6.63 8.55
N ALA A 113 -8.50 -6.97 9.30
CA ALA A 113 -9.88 -6.81 8.85
C ALA A 113 -10.32 -5.34 8.65
N SER A 114 -9.50 -4.38 9.02
CA SER A 114 -9.72 -2.94 8.84
C SER A 114 -8.84 -2.30 7.75
N GLY A 115 -8.20 -3.11 6.89
CA GLY A 115 -7.34 -2.62 5.82
C GLY A 115 -5.97 -2.12 6.28
N CYS A 116 -5.64 -2.28 7.56
CA CYS A 116 -4.39 -1.77 8.09
C CYS A 116 -3.30 -2.84 8.10
N ALA A 117 -2.12 -2.49 7.60
CA ALA A 117 -0.94 -3.33 7.73
C ALA A 117 -0.57 -3.55 9.21
N ALA A 118 0.05 -4.70 9.52
CA ALA A 118 0.54 -4.97 10.87
C ALA A 118 1.50 -3.85 11.33
N ASP A 119 1.31 -3.38 12.56
CA ASP A 119 2.10 -2.36 13.26
C ASP A 119 2.18 -2.80 14.73
N ALA A 120 3.26 -3.50 15.08
CA ALA A 120 3.37 -4.23 16.34
C ALA A 120 3.55 -3.29 17.54
N ASP A 121 4.26 -2.19 17.38
CA ASP A 121 4.52 -1.23 18.47
C ASP A 121 3.60 0.01 18.41
N LYS A 122 2.80 0.12 17.36
CA LYS A 122 1.77 1.16 17.18
C LYS A 122 2.33 2.59 17.11
N ASP A 123 3.44 2.71 16.42
CA ASP A 123 4.06 4.02 16.16
C ASP A 123 3.53 4.71 14.89
N GLY A 124 2.72 4.01 14.09
CA GLY A 124 2.12 4.49 12.85
C GLY A 124 2.91 4.10 11.60
N VAL A 125 3.97 3.32 11.73
CA VAL A 125 4.73 2.74 10.62
C VAL A 125 4.57 1.23 10.64
N SER A 126 4.17 0.64 9.53
CA SER A 126 3.94 -0.81 9.47
C SER A 126 5.23 -1.61 9.66
N ASP A 127 5.15 -2.80 10.28
CA ASP A 127 6.27 -3.72 10.55
C ASP A 127 7.18 -3.95 9.34
N LYS A 128 6.62 -3.90 8.13
CA LYS A 128 7.36 -4.09 6.88
C LYS A 128 8.30 -2.93 6.55
N LEU A 129 7.94 -1.72 6.93
CA LEU A 129 8.68 -0.47 6.67
C LEU A 129 9.46 -0.03 7.91
N ASP A 130 9.05 -0.53 9.08
CA ASP A 130 9.65 -0.18 10.34
C ASP A 130 11.04 -0.82 10.52
N GLN A 131 11.99 0.00 10.94
CA GLN A 131 13.36 -0.39 11.26
C GLN A 131 13.65 -0.33 12.76
N CYS A 132 12.66 0.10 13.54
CA CYS A 132 12.76 0.32 14.97
C CYS A 132 11.60 -0.31 15.75
N ASP A 133 11.46 -1.63 15.68
CA ASP A 133 10.36 -2.51 16.15
C ASP A 133 9.88 -2.32 17.60
N SER A 134 10.31 -1.29 18.30
CA SER A 134 10.00 -1.06 19.72
C SER A 134 9.92 0.43 20.02
N THR A 135 9.35 1.19 19.12
CA THR A 135 9.10 2.62 19.32
C THR A 135 7.91 2.82 20.27
N PRO A 136 7.97 3.71 21.25
CA PRO A 136 6.82 3.96 22.10
C PRO A 136 5.61 4.47 21.31
N ALA A 137 4.45 3.88 21.52
CA ALA A 137 3.22 4.29 20.84
C ALA A 137 2.95 5.79 20.98
N GLY A 138 2.67 6.46 19.85
CA GLY A 138 2.44 7.91 19.80
C GLY A 138 3.70 8.78 19.85
N ALA A 139 4.89 8.19 19.80
CA ALA A 139 6.11 8.94 19.57
C ALA A 139 6.11 9.56 18.17
N GLU A 140 6.74 10.73 18.01
CA GLU A 140 6.99 11.30 16.69
C GLU A 140 8.15 10.56 16.05
N VAL A 141 7.86 9.87 14.92
CA VAL A 141 8.81 9.00 14.23
C VAL A 141 9.18 9.53 12.85
N MET A 142 10.31 9.06 12.33
CA MET A 142 10.66 9.18 10.92
C MET A 142 9.84 8.19 10.08
N THR A 143 9.87 8.30 8.77
CA THR A 143 9.15 7.42 7.83
C THR A 143 9.55 5.93 7.93
N ASN A 144 10.65 5.63 8.61
CA ASN A 144 11.13 4.27 8.90
C ASN A 144 10.83 3.81 10.35
N GLY A 145 9.90 4.41 11.07
CA GLY A 145 9.49 4.03 12.41
C GLY A 145 10.44 4.45 13.56
N CYS A 146 11.56 5.10 13.26
CA CYS A 146 12.54 5.43 14.30
C CYS A 146 12.25 6.79 14.96
N ALA A 147 12.04 6.80 16.28
CA ALA A 147 11.90 8.00 17.09
C ALA A 147 13.24 8.57 17.54
N ALA A 148 13.19 9.78 18.13
CA ALA A 148 14.36 10.37 18.77
C ALA A 148 14.95 9.43 19.85
N ASP A 149 16.28 9.48 19.99
CA ASP A 149 17.11 8.66 20.89
C ASP A 149 17.23 7.16 20.54
N GLN A 150 16.49 6.67 19.57
CA GLN A 150 16.68 5.30 19.12
C GLN A 150 18.01 5.10 18.38
N ARG A 151 18.52 3.86 18.48
CA ARG A 151 19.77 3.44 17.84
C ARG A 151 19.51 2.40 16.80
N LEU A 152 20.00 2.66 15.60
CA LEU A 152 19.94 1.74 14.47
C LEU A 152 21.34 1.27 14.10
N VAL A 153 21.58 -0.04 14.10
CA VAL A 153 22.83 -0.62 13.57
C VAL A 153 22.72 -0.68 12.05
N LEU A 154 23.61 0.01 11.35
CA LEU A 154 23.65 0.01 9.89
C LEU A 154 24.26 -1.29 9.35
N ARG A 155 23.45 -2.36 9.36
CA ARG A 155 23.87 -3.66 8.84
C ARG A 155 24.21 -3.57 7.37
N GLY A 156 25.40 -4.06 6.98
CA GLY A 156 25.86 -4.04 5.60
C GLY A 156 26.58 -2.75 5.17
N VAL A 157 26.65 -1.71 6.01
CA VAL A 157 27.58 -0.60 5.80
C VAL A 157 28.98 -1.05 6.19
N ASN A 158 29.67 -1.60 5.20
CA ASN A 158 31.01 -2.15 5.34
C ASN A 158 32.07 -1.23 4.74
N PHE A 159 33.30 -1.43 5.15
CA PHE A 159 34.48 -0.71 4.66
C PHE A 159 35.51 -1.69 4.10
N GLU A 160 36.37 -1.22 3.25
CA GLU A 160 37.55 -1.99 2.85
C GLU A 160 38.43 -2.31 4.05
N THR A 161 39.20 -3.41 3.99
CA THR A 161 40.06 -3.86 5.11
C THR A 161 41.02 -2.77 5.56
N ASN A 162 41.08 -2.52 6.87
CA ASN A 162 41.89 -1.47 7.50
C ASN A 162 41.69 -0.05 6.89
N SER A 163 40.53 0.20 6.34
CA SER A 163 40.21 1.43 5.62
C SER A 163 38.91 2.08 6.16
N ALA A 164 38.76 3.33 5.84
CA ALA A 164 37.50 4.07 6.00
C ALA A 164 36.78 4.25 4.65
N LYS A 165 37.28 3.66 3.57
CA LYS A 165 36.61 3.69 2.27
C LYS A 165 35.41 2.78 2.30
N LEU A 166 34.24 3.31 1.96
CA LEU A 166 32.99 2.55 1.90
C LEU A 166 33.09 1.44 0.83
N ALA A 167 32.63 0.25 1.17
CA ALA A 167 32.50 -0.84 0.23
C ALA A 167 31.34 -0.56 -0.76
N PRO A 168 31.36 -1.10 -1.98
CA PRO A 168 30.34 -0.80 -3.01
C PRO A 168 28.90 -1.08 -2.59
N ASN A 169 28.68 -2.07 -1.74
CA ASN A 169 27.34 -2.43 -1.25
C ASN A 169 26.80 -1.46 -0.18
N ALA A 170 27.67 -0.66 0.45
CA ALA A 170 27.27 0.28 1.51
C ALA A 170 26.40 1.44 0.97
N THR A 171 26.60 1.83 -0.28
CA THR A 171 25.95 3.00 -0.89
C THR A 171 24.44 2.85 -0.92
N ARG A 172 23.90 1.69 -1.30
CA ARG A 172 22.46 1.43 -1.34
C ARG A 172 21.78 1.62 0.02
N ILE A 173 22.45 1.25 1.11
CA ILE A 173 21.91 1.41 2.47
C ILE A 173 21.94 2.88 2.86
N LEU A 174 23.02 3.58 2.52
CA LEU A 174 23.16 5.00 2.82
C LEU A 174 22.23 5.87 1.96
N ASP A 175 21.88 5.43 0.76
CA ASP A 175 20.86 6.10 -0.06
C ASP A 175 19.48 6.02 0.60
N ALA A 176 19.08 4.84 1.09
CA ALA A 176 17.83 4.69 1.81
C ALA A 176 17.76 5.57 3.09
N ILE A 177 18.89 5.70 3.82
CA ILE A 177 18.97 6.62 4.97
C ILE A 177 18.85 8.08 4.53
N ALA A 178 19.47 8.44 3.41
CA ALA A 178 19.33 9.79 2.88
C ALA A 178 17.90 10.11 2.47
N ASP A 179 17.19 9.15 1.87
CA ASP A 179 15.76 9.29 1.53
C ASP A 179 14.92 9.52 2.77
N THR A 180 15.03 8.65 3.78
CA THR A 180 14.34 8.80 5.07
C THR A 180 14.61 10.17 5.71
N LEU A 181 15.86 10.63 5.71
CA LEU A 181 16.21 11.95 6.28
C LEU A 181 15.66 13.13 5.45
N ARG A 182 15.50 12.99 4.13
CA ARG A 182 14.86 14.03 3.29
C ARG A 182 13.37 14.15 3.60
N GLU A 183 12.70 13.03 3.79
CA GLU A 183 11.28 12.96 4.14
C GLU A 183 10.99 13.36 5.59
N SER A 184 12.00 13.31 6.47
CA SER A 184 11.88 13.61 7.90
C SER A 184 12.77 14.81 8.31
N PRO A 185 12.47 16.04 7.88
CA PRO A 185 13.35 17.21 8.06
C PRO A 185 13.55 17.65 9.50
N ALA A 186 12.64 17.29 10.41
CA ALA A 186 12.73 17.61 11.84
C ALA A 186 13.83 16.84 12.59
N PHE A 187 14.28 15.71 12.01
CA PHE A 187 15.26 14.85 12.67
C PHE A 187 16.68 15.09 12.16
N SER A 188 17.63 14.86 13.04
CA SER A 188 19.07 14.79 12.77
C SER A 188 19.62 13.47 13.28
N ILE A 189 20.86 13.15 12.93
CA ILE A 189 21.46 11.88 13.35
C ILE A 189 22.88 12.05 13.90
N GLN A 190 23.20 11.22 14.91
CA GLN A 190 24.55 10.98 15.39
C GLN A 190 25.05 9.66 14.80
N ILE A 191 26.11 9.72 14.01
CA ILE A 191 26.76 8.56 13.38
C ILE A 191 27.92 8.13 14.27
N ASN A 192 27.88 6.90 14.77
CA ASN A 192 28.90 6.33 15.67
C ASN A 192 29.64 5.20 14.97
N GLY A 193 30.93 5.35 14.80
CA GLY A 193 31.80 4.30 14.30
C GLY A 193 32.39 3.46 15.42
N HIS A 194 32.44 2.14 15.23
CA HIS A 194 33.00 1.17 16.19
C HIS A 194 34.03 0.27 15.54
N THR A 195 34.95 -0.28 16.35
CA THR A 195 35.91 -1.32 15.98
C THR A 195 35.74 -2.52 16.93
N ASP A 196 36.39 -3.61 16.59
CA ASP A 196 36.72 -4.66 17.55
C ASP A 196 37.92 -4.24 18.42
N SER A 197 38.37 -5.11 19.34
CA SER A 197 39.47 -4.85 20.25
C SER A 197 40.85 -5.17 19.67
N VAL A 198 40.95 -5.49 18.38
CA VAL A 198 42.24 -5.82 17.77
C VAL A 198 43.02 -4.55 17.43
N GLY A 199 44.23 -4.43 17.97
CA GLY A 199 45.12 -3.29 17.73
C GLY A 199 45.16 -2.28 18.89
N ALA A 200 45.83 -1.17 18.68
CA ALA A 200 45.92 -0.12 19.69
C ALA A 200 44.63 0.67 19.80
N ALA A 201 44.16 0.96 21.02
CA ALA A 201 42.92 1.71 21.26
C ALA A 201 42.91 3.12 20.58
N SER A 202 44.08 3.79 20.55
CA SER A 202 44.22 5.08 19.85
C SER A 202 44.02 4.94 18.31
N TYR A 203 44.55 3.88 17.72
CA TYR A 203 44.34 3.56 16.31
C TYR A 203 42.87 3.25 16.04
N ASN A 204 42.23 2.41 16.88
CA ASN A 204 40.82 2.04 16.77
C ASN A 204 39.92 3.28 16.88
N ARG A 205 40.25 4.19 17.79
CA ARG A 205 39.53 5.48 17.91
C ARG A 205 39.63 6.31 16.64
N THR A 206 40.82 6.43 16.08
CA THR A 206 41.05 7.17 14.84
C THR A 206 40.38 6.52 13.63
N LEU A 207 40.46 5.19 13.50
CA LEU A 207 39.84 4.46 12.39
C LEU A 207 38.31 4.58 12.44
N SER A 208 37.72 4.40 13.62
CA SER A 208 36.27 4.52 13.81
C SER A 208 35.77 5.94 13.51
N GLN A 209 36.53 6.98 13.89
CA GLN A 209 36.20 8.38 13.53
C GLN A 209 36.20 8.57 12.02
N LYS A 210 37.25 8.13 11.33
CA LYS A 210 37.33 8.22 9.86
C LYS A 210 36.18 7.49 9.16
N ARG A 211 35.72 6.35 9.69
CA ARG A 211 34.57 5.59 9.18
C ARG A 211 33.27 6.37 9.37
N ALA A 212 33.03 6.92 10.54
CA ALA A 212 31.86 7.77 10.81
C ALA A 212 31.86 9.02 9.90
N ASP A 213 33.04 9.64 9.69
CA ASP A 213 33.18 10.78 8.80
C ASP A 213 32.91 10.40 7.32
N SER A 214 33.31 9.20 6.88
CA SER A 214 33.01 8.73 5.52
C SER A 214 31.50 8.57 5.28
N VAL A 215 30.77 8.02 6.25
CA VAL A 215 29.30 7.92 6.20
C VAL A 215 28.69 9.31 6.18
N ARG A 216 29.12 10.21 7.07
CA ARG A 216 28.64 11.58 7.13
C ARG A 216 28.84 12.30 5.80
N ASN A 217 30.03 12.20 5.23
CA ASN A 217 30.36 12.86 3.96
C ASN A 217 29.55 12.31 2.79
N TYR A 218 29.27 11.01 2.79
CA TYR A 218 28.38 10.40 1.80
C TYR A 218 26.96 10.99 1.90
N LEU A 219 26.39 11.08 3.09
CA LEU A 219 25.04 11.65 3.30
C LEU A 219 25.00 13.14 2.92
N ILE A 220 26.07 13.90 3.16
CA ILE A 220 26.17 15.30 2.68
C ILE A 220 26.17 15.33 1.15
N ALA A 221 26.94 14.47 0.50
CA ALA A 221 26.98 14.39 -0.96
C ALA A 221 25.61 13.95 -1.54
N SER A 222 24.82 13.19 -0.77
CA SER A 222 23.43 12.81 -1.09
C SER A 222 22.41 13.92 -0.76
N GLY A 223 22.85 15.14 -0.40
CA GLY A 223 21.98 16.31 -0.22
C GLY A 223 21.48 16.56 1.21
N ILE A 224 21.95 15.82 2.20
CA ILE A 224 21.56 16.05 3.61
C ILE A 224 22.41 17.18 4.20
N ALA A 225 21.75 18.17 4.82
CA ALA A 225 22.46 19.31 5.45
C ALA A 225 23.45 18.83 6.54
N GLY A 226 24.71 19.23 6.43
CA GLY A 226 25.76 18.80 7.35
C GLY A 226 25.52 19.18 8.82
N THR A 227 24.66 20.17 9.09
CA THR A 227 24.21 20.57 10.44
C THR A 227 23.33 19.52 11.12
N ARG A 228 22.67 18.67 10.33
CA ARG A 228 21.85 17.54 10.78
C ARG A 228 22.65 16.27 11.08
N LEU A 229 23.94 16.27 10.76
CA LEU A 229 24.80 15.09 10.80
C LEU A 229 25.97 15.29 11.73
N LYS A 230 26.02 14.53 12.82
CA LYS A 230 27.17 14.47 13.74
C LYS A 230 27.89 13.13 13.54
N ALA A 231 29.20 13.11 13.61
CA ALA A 231 30.01 11.89 13.47
C ALA A 231 30.96 11.76 14.67
N SER A 232 31.02 10.53 15.24
CA SER A 232 31.92 10.21 16.36
C SER A 232 32.53 8.81 16.19
N GLY A 233 33.83 8.72 16.39
CA GLY A 233 34.52 7.44 16.51
C GLY A 233 34.55 6.99 17.96
N LEU A 234 33.96 5.86 18.29
CA LEU A 234 33.95 5.30 19.64
C LEU A 234 35.01 4.20 19.85
N GLY A 235 35.71 3.80 18.78
CA GLY A 235 36.71 2.75 18.87
C GLY A 235 36.12 1.43 19.37
N GLU A 236 36.80 0.77 20.25
CA GLU A 236 36.45 -0.51 20.85
C GLU A 236 35.65 -0.42 22.15
N THR A 237 35.29 0.81 22.61
CA THR A 237 34.78 1.03 23.98
C THR A 237 33.36 0.54 24.23
N ASN A 238 32.55 0.30 23.20
CA ASN A 238 31.15 -0.11 23.31
C ASN A 238 30.88 -1.38 22.48
N PRO A 239 31.41 -2.55 22.89
CA PRO A 239 31.16 -3.80 22.17
C PRO A 239 29.71 -4.25 22.36
N ILE A 240 29.12 -4.84 21.32
CA ILE A 240 27.80 -5.50 21.38
C ILE A 240 27.89 -7.02 21.41
N ALA A 241 29.10 -7.56 21.20
CA ALA A 241 29.39 -9.00 21.25
C ALA A 241 30.79 -9.22 21.82
N SER A 242 31.10 -10.48 22.21
CA SER A 242 32.44 -10.82 22.70
C SER A 242 33.52 -10.58 21.64
N ASN A 243 34.59 -9.94 22.03
CA ASN A 243 35.78 -9.77 21.19
C ASN A 243 36.67 -11.05 21.11
N ASP A 244 36.38 -12.08 21.90
CA ASP A 244 37.16 -13.33 21.92
C ASP A 244 36.92 -14.18 20.66
N THR A 245 35.70 -14.07 20.08
CA THR A 245 35.32 -14.82 18.89
C THR A 245 35.45 -13.96 17.62
N SER A 246 35.71 -14.61 16.48
CA SER A 246 35.73 -13.95 15.16
C SER A 246 34.42 -13.30 14.83
N ASP A 247 33.30 -13.96 15.13
CA ASP A 247 31.94 -13.51 14.82
C ASP A 247 31.56 -12.34 15.70
N GLY A 248 31.88 -12.38 16.99
CA GLY A 248 31.64 -11.25 17.88
C GLY A 248 32.46 -10.01 17.48
N ARG A 249 33.74 -10.20 17.09
CA ARG A 249 34.53 -9.09 16.52
C ARG A 249 33.91 -8.53 15.23
N ALA A 250 33.36 -9.40 14.38
CA ALA A 250 32.66 -8.92 13.16
C ALA A 250 31.45 -8.07 13.49
N LEU A 251 30.67 -8.42 14.50
CA LEU A 251 29.54 -7.63 15.01
C LEU A 251 29.99 -6.29 15.61
N ASN A 252 31.14 -6.27 16.29
CA ASN A 252 31.68 -5.06 16.89
C ASN A 252 32.18 -4.04 15.85
N ARG A 253 32.68 -4.51 14.68
CA ARG A 253 33.08 -3.64 13.56
C ARG A 253 31.84 -3.11 12.82
N ARG A 254 31.18 -2.10 13.37
CA ARG A 254 29.91 -1.58 12.88
C ARG A 254 29.85 -0.05 12.85
N VAL A 255 28.84 0.45 12.18
CA VAL A 255 28.37 1.84 12.31
C VAL A 255 26.96 1.81 12.90
N GLU A 256 26.72 2.65 13.86
CA GLU A 256 25.40 2.91 14.43
C GLU A 256 24.95 4.33 14.09
N VAL A 257 23.65 4.50 13.94
CA VAL A 257 23.02 5.81 13.90
C VAL A 257 22.14 5.95 15.13
N ARG A 258 22.22 7.08 15.81
CA ARG A 258 21.27 7.49 16.84
C ARG A 258 20.47 8.65 16.31
N VAL A 259 19.16 8.52 16.36
CA VAL A 259 18.23 9.58 15.93
C VAL A 259 18.25 10.71 16.97
N LEU A 260 18.28 11.94 16.50
CA LEU A 260 18.25 13.17 17.30
C LEU A 260 17.13 14.06 16.77
N ARG A 261 16.51 14.77 17.67
CA ARG A 261 15.52 15.79 17.33
C ARG A 261 16.14 17.18 17.34
#